data_c1718ae6716b5185a63387c9498e4f54
#
_entry.id   c1718ae6716b5185a63387c9498e4f54
#
_cell.length_a   1.000
_cell.length_b   1.000
_cell.length_c   1.000
_cell.angle_alpha   90.00
_cell.angle_beta   90.00
_cell.angle_gamma   90.00
#
_symmetry.space_group_name_H-M   'P 1'
#
loop_
_entity.id
_entity.type
_entity.pdbx_description
1 polymer ?
#
loop_
_entity_poly.entity_id
_entity_poly.type
_entity_poly.pdbx_seq_one_letter_code
_entity_poly.pdbx_strand_id
1 'polypeptide(L)'
;MNIELIIAFGTIIGLWIFLHFVPVGLWISANLSNTRVGIGQLIAMRLRRVDPKLVVEPMINAVKAGLSLNLGLLEAHYLSGGDVERVIRALISAQKAGIELSFDRATAIDLAGRDVLEAVKMSVNPRVIQTPKVAAVAGDGIQLIVLSRITVRANIERLVGGAGEETIVARVGEGIVTTIGSSNTHKLVLENPDRISKEVISKGLDSGTAFEILSIDIADIDVGQNIGAKLQIDQAEADKNIAQARAESRRAEAVAAEQENKAIVQQARAAVVMAEAEVPKAIAQALQNGNIGYMDYLQIKNLEADTEMRSKISNPEGR
;
A
#
# COMPACT_ATOMS: atom_id res chain seq x y z
N MET A 1 -54.25 38.10 -49.97
CA MET A 1 -53.94 37.58 -48.64
C MET A 1 -53.81 38.82 -47.76
N ASN A 2 -54.72 38.96 -46.80
CA ASN A 2 -54.93 40.23 -46.09
C ASN A 2 -53.75 40.59 -45.26
N ILE A 3 -53.18 41.79 -45.41
CA ILE A 3 -52.03 42.31 -44.64
C ILE A 3 -52.25 42.15 -43.14
N GLU A 4 -53.53 42.29 -42.69
CA GLU A 4 -53.91 42.08 -41.29
C GLU A 4 -53.65 40.64 -40.78
N LEU A 5 -53.84 39.61 -41.62
CA LEU A 5 -53.55 38.21 -41.28
C LEU A 5 -52.01 37.95 -41.16
N ILE A 6 -51.22 38.61 -42.00
CA ILE A 6 -49.77 38.50 -41.98
C ILE A 6 -49.23 39.14 -40.67
N ILE A 7 -49.74 40.33 -40.33
CA ILE A 7 -49.37 41.05 -39.11
C ILE A 7 -49.82 40.21 -37.87
N ALA A 8 -51.02 39.70 -37.86
CA ALA A 8 -51.54 38.85 -36.76
C ALA A 8 -50.66 37.56 -36.57
N PHE A 9 -50.32 36.91 -37.69
CA PHE A 9 -49.49 35.73 -37.66
C PHE A 9 -48.06 36.05 -37.20
N GLY A 10 -47.47 37.18 -37.67
CA GLY A 10 -46.18 37.68 -37.24
C GLY A 10 -46.12 38.02 -35.75
N THR A 11 -47.18 38.64 -35.20
CA THR A 11 -47.28 38.97 -33.76
C THR A 11 -47.41 37.70 -32.90
N ILE A 12 -48.19 36.69 -33.35
CA ILE A 12 -48.32 35.43 -32.64
C ILE A 12 -46.98 34.67 -32.61
N ILE A 13 -46.26 34.61 -33.73
CA ILE A 13 -44.96 33.99 -33.80
C ILE A 13 -43.94 34.75 -32.93
N GLY A 14 -43.96 36.08 -33.01
CA GLY A 14 -43.08 36.92 -32.16
C GLY A 14 -43.35 36.72 -30.67
N LEU A 15 -44.61 36.65 -30.28
CA LEU A 15 -45.03 36.37 -28.92
C LEU A 15 -44.61 34.96 -28.47
N TRP A 16 -44.78 33.98 -29.34
CA TRP A 16 -44.39 32.59 -29.05
C TRP A 16 -42.87 32.45 -28.88
N ILE A 17 -42.06 33.10 -29.76
CA ILE A 17 -40.60 33.16 -29.62
C ILE A 17 -40.23 33.87 -28.33
N PHE A 18 -40.86 35.01 -28.00
CA PHE A 18 -40.61 35.72 -26.79
C PHE A 18 -40.91 34.88 -25.53
N LEU A 19 -42.04 34.23 -25.46
CA LEU A 19 -42.41 33.33 -24.34
C LEU A 19 -41.51 32.10 -24.24
N HIS A 20 -40.99 31.62 -25.36
CA HIS A 20 -40.07 30.51 -25.38
C HIS A 20 -38.68 30.91 -24.88
N PHE A 21 -38.18 32.11 -25.23
CA PHE A 21 -36.87 32.60 -24.83
C PHE A 21 -36.84 33.22 -23.44
N VAL A 22 -37.95 33.83 -23.00
CA VAL A 22 -38.04 34.50 -21.71
C VAL A 22 -38.82 33.66 -20.72
N PRO A 23 -38.20 33.11 -19.66
CA PRO A 23 -38.89 32.35 -18.62
C PRO A 23 -39.67 33.33 -17.72
N VAL A 24 -40.81 33.84 -18.19
CA VAL A 24 -41.63 34.84 -17.52
C VAL A 24 -42.09 34.38 -16.13
N GLY A 25 -42.43 33.09 -15.97
CA GLY A 25 -42.78 32.52 -14.67
C GLY A 25 -41.67 32.63 -13.64
N LEU A 26 -40.42 32.41 -14.06
CA LEU A 26 -39.22 32.54 -13.19
C LEU A 26 -38.99 34.01 -12.81
N TRP A 27 -39.18 34.95 -13.74
CA TRP A 27 -39.08 36.36 -13.47
C TRP A 27 -40.11 36.84 -12.44
N ILE A 28 -41.39 36.43 -12.60
CA ILE A 28 -42.45 36.74 -11.63
C ILE A 28 -42.06 36.20 -10.25
N SER A 29 -41.62 34.95 -10.16
CA SER A 29 -41.22 34.32 -8.88
C SER A 29 -40.05 35.05 -8.23
N ALA A 30 -39.05 35.47 -9.04
CA ALA A 30 -37.91 36.24 -8.55
C ALA A 30 -38.34 37.60 -8.02
N ASN A 31 -39.18 38.32 -8.76
CA ASN A 31 -39.64 39.67 -8.37
C ASN A 31 -40.51 39.64 -7.09
N LEU A 32 -41.42 38.64 -6.98
CA LEU A 32 -42.24 38.45 -5.78
C LEU A 32 -41.40 38.05 -4.57
N SER A 33 -40.24 37.49 -4.75
CA SER A 33 -39.31 37.11 -3.67
C SER A 33 -38.28 38.19 -3.38
N ASN A 34 -38.50 39.41 -3.84
CA ASN A 34 -37.60 40.56 -3.66
C ASN A 34 -36.18 40.33 -4.22
N THR A 35 -36.06 39.38 -5.15
CA THR A 35 -34.79 39.11 -5.82
C THR A 35 -34.72 40.03 -7.06
N ARG A 36 -33.77 40.95 -7.11
CA ARG A 36 -33.67 41.97 -8.18
C ARG A 36 -33.09 41.34 -9.45
N VAL A 37 -33.89 40.60 -10.17
CA VAL A 37 -33.50 39.97 -11.44
C VAL A 37 -34.24 40.64 -12.59
N GLY A 38 -33.52 41.27 -13.51
CA GLY A 38 -34.07 41.89 -14.69
C GLY A 38 -34.36 40.86 -15.81
N ILE A 39 -35.41 41.09 -16.62
CA ILE A 39 -35.72 40.26 -17.79
C ILE A 39 -34.53 40.20 -18.74
N GLY A 40 -33.82 41.32 -18.95
CA GLY A 40 -32.62 41.38 -19.78
C GLY A 40 -31.48 40.46 -19.30
N GLN A 41 -31.35 40.27 -17.98
CA GLN A 41 -30.37 39.35 -17.41
C GLN A 41 -30.72 37.89 -17.70
N LEU A 42 -31.99 37.53 -17.64
CA LEU A 42 -32.48 36.17 -17.97
C LEU A 42 -32.21 35.83 -19.45
N ILE A 43 -32.45 36.79 -20.34
CA ILE A 43 -32.20 36.65 -21.77
C ILE A 43 -30.68 36.52 -22.01
N ALA A 44 -29.85 37.37 -21.35
CA ALA A 44 -28.39 37.33 -21.45
C ALA A 44 -27.83 35.99 -20.96
N MET A 45 -28.35 35.43 -19.85
CA MET A 45 -27.99 34.10 -19.37
C MET A 45 -28.24 33.02 -20.43
N ARG A 46 -29.44 33.04 -21.04
CA ARG A 46 -29.81 32.06 -22.07
C ARG A 46 -28.94 32.16 -23.32
N LEU A 47 -28.56 33.36 -23.72
CA LEU A 47 -27.62 33.59 -24.81
C LEU A 47 -26.22 33.06 -24.48
N ARG A 48 -25.80 33.12 -23.23
CA ARG A 48 -24.52 32.54 -22.71
C ARG A 48 -24.59 31.04 -22.42
N ARG A 49 -25.69 30.39 -22.78
CA ARG A 49 -25.98 28.97 -22.54
C ARG A 49 -26.05 28.60 -21.05
N VAL A 50 -26.37 29.56 -20.20
CA VAL A 50 -26.70 29.33 -18.80
C VAL A 50 -28.17 29.06 -18.67
N ASP A 51 -28.57 27.96 -18.00
CA ASP A 51 -30.00 27.76 -17.69
C ASP A 51 -30.41 28.72 -16.54
N PRO A 52 -31.27 29.70 -16.83
CA PRO A 52 -31.68 30.68 -15.81
C PRO A 52 -32.31 30.02 -14.57
N LYS A 53 -32.96 28.86 -14.76
CA LYS A 53 -33.63 28.14 -13.70
C LYS A 53 -32.61 27.66 -12.63
N LEU A 54 -31.50 27.09 -13.08
CA LEU A 54 -30.46 26.54 -12.19
C LEU A 54 -29.69 27.61 -11.37
N VAL A 55 -29.80 28.87 -11.77
CA VAL A 55 -29.13 29.98 -11.09
C VAL A 55 -30.13 30.80 -10.26
N VAL A 56 -31.29 31.11 -10.81
CA VAL A 56 -32.27 32.02 -10.20
C VAL A 56 -33.09 31.34 -9.11
N GLU A 57 -33.49 30.07 -9.24
CA GLU A 57 -34.22 29.37 -8.19
C GLU A 57 -33.38 29.23 -6.90
N PRO A 58 -32.14 28.79 -6.95
CA PRO A 58 -31.26 28.83 -5.75
C PRO A 58 -31.11 30.22 -5.18
N MET A 59 -30.94 31.25 -6.01
CA MET A 59 -30.87 32.64 -5.56
C MET A 59 -32.12 33.08 -4.80
N ILE A 60 -33.31 32.73 -5.32
CA ILE A 60 -34.59 33.01 -4.63
C ILE A 60 -34.60 32.36 -3.25
N ASN A 61 -34.12 31.10 -3.16
CA ASN A 61 -34.03 30.38 -1.88
C ASN A 61 -33.03 31.04 -0.89
N ALA A 62 -31.91 31.54 -1.42
CA ALA A 62 -30.91 32.26 -0.65
C ALA A 62 -31.50 33.57 -0.06
N VAL A 63 -32.18 34.38 -0.88
CA VAL A 63 -32.81 35.63 -0.46
C VAL A 63 -33.91 35.39 0.59
N LYS A 64 -34.74 34.34 0.38
CA LYS A 64 -35.74 33.93 1.40
C LYS A 64 -35.12 33.48 2.71
N ALA A 65 -33.90 32.93 2.68
CA ALA A 65 -33.15 32.57 3.86
C ALA A 65 -32.41 33.74 4.51
N GLY A 66 -32.44 34.95 3.90
CA GLY A 66 -31.80 36.15 4.40
C GLY A 66 -30.36 36.38 3.93
N LEU A 67 -29.91 35.60 2.94
CA LEU A 67 -28.60 35.79 2.32
C LEU A 67 -28.68 36.84 1.20
N SER A 68 -27.73 37.78 1.20
CA SER A 68 -27.58 38.75 0.10
C SER A 68 -26.47 38.30 -0.82
N LEU A 69 -26.83 37.81 -2.00
CA LEU A 69 -25.89 37.30 -3.01
C LEU A 69 -26.01 38.07 -4.32
N ASN A 70 -24.93 38.13 -5.08
CA ASN A 70 -24.90 38.74 -6.39
C ASN A 70 -25.16 37.68 -7.48
N LEU A 71 -26.14 37.94 -8.37
CA LEU A 71 -26.49 37.07 -9.47
C LEU A 71 -25.30 36.78 -10.41
N GLY A 72 -24.45 37.78 -10.66
CA GLY A 72 -23.28 37.62 -11.50
C GLY A 72 -22.25 36.64 -10.95
N LEU A 73 -22.09 36.57 -9.62
CA LEU A 73 -21.19 35.59 -8.99
C LEU A 73 -21.71 34.17 -9.09
N LEU A 74 -23.05 34.00 -8.96
CA LEU A 74 -23.70 32.69 -9.12
C LEU A 74 -23.57 32.20 -10.58
N GLU A 75 -23.78 33.13 -11.55
CA GLU A 75 -23.60 32.83 -12.96
C GLU A 75 -22.15 32.44 -13.29
N ALA A 76 -21.18 33.18 -12.74
CA ALA A 76 -19.75 32.86 -12.91
C ALA A 76 -19.40 31.48 -12.34
N HIS A 77 -19.93 31.13 -11.18
CA HIS A 77 -19.74 29.83 -10.59
C HIS A 77 -20.34 28.70 -11.45
N TYR A 78 -21.55 28.89 -11.97
CA TYR A 78 -22.19 27.96 -12.91
C TYR A 78 -21.33 27.75 -14.16
N LEU A 79 -20.85 28.85 -14.78
CA LEU A 79 -20.00 28.79 -15.97
C LEU A 79 -18.66 28.13 -15.72
N SER A 80 -18.17 28.16 -14.49
CA SER A 80 -16.95 27.47 -14.06
C SER A 80 -17.17 25.96 -13.81
N GLY A 81 -18.40 25.46 -14.02
CA GLY A 81 -18.74 24.04 -13.83
C GLY A 81 -19.11 23.67 -12.40
N GLY A 82 -19.34 24.67 -11.53
CA GLY A 82 -19.78 24.45 -10.16
C GLY A 82 -21.29 24.19 -10.03
N ASP A 83 -21.70 23.61 -8.89
CA ASP A 83 -23.08 23.33 -8.54
C ASP A 83 -23.68 24.45 -7.67
N VAL A 84 -24.38 25.39 -8.30
CA VAL A 84 -24.98 26.55 -7.65
C VAL A 84 -25.98 26.14 -6.59
N GLU A 85 -26.81 25.14 -6.85
CA GLU A 85 -27.82 24.68 -5.90
C GLU A 85 -27.19 24.14 -4.63
N ARG A 86 -26.17 23.31 -4.76
CA ARG A 86 -25.44 22.71 -3.64
C ARG A 86 -24.76 23.76 -2.80
N VAL A 87 -24.07 24.71 -3.43
CA VAL A 87 -23.40 25.83 -2.74
C VAL A 87 -24.41 26.69 -1.97
N ILE A 88 -25.53 27.06 -2.58
CA ILE A 88 -26.56 27.86 -1.92
C ILE A 88 -27.17 27.11 -0.72
N ARG A 89 -27.49 25.82 -0.89
CA ARG A 89 -28.01 24.99 0.21
C ARG A 89 -27.00 24.86 1.35
N ALA A 90 -25.72 24.79 1.04
CA ALA A 90 -24.64 24.78 2.03
C ALA A 90 -24.57 26.10 2.78
N LEU A 91 -24.62 27.24 2.09
CA LEU A 91 -24.63 28.58 2.69
C LEU A 91 -25.84 28.79 3.62
N ILE A 92 -27.04 28.39 3.17
CA ILE A 92 -28.25 28.47 4.01
C ILE A 92 -28.09 27.60 5.27
N SER A 93 -27.55 26.40 5.11
CA SER A 93 -27.31 25.49 6.24
C SER A 93 -26.29 26.02 7.21
N ALA A 94 -25.18 26.59 6.71
CA ALA A 94 -24.13 27.23 7.50
C ALA A 94 -24.67 28.41 8.30
N GLN A 95 -25.43 29.31 7.64
CA GLN A 95 -26.04 30.45 8.30
C GLN A 95 -27.00 30.03 9.45
N LYS A 96 -27.85 29.04 9.22
CA LYS A 96 -28.76 28.49 10.22
C LYS A 96 -28.02 27.82 11.39
N ALA A 97 -26.84 27.26 11.13
CA ALA A 97 -25.99 26.64 12.15
C ALA A 97 -25.07 27.64 12.87
N GLY A 98 -25.07 28.92 12.47
CA GLY A 98 -24.17 29.93 13.03
C GLY A 98 -22.69 29.74 12.62
N ILE A 99 -22.46 29.09 11.48
CA ILE A 99 -21.12 28.86 10.94
C ILE A 99 -20.80 29.95 9.93
N GLU A 100 -19.64 30.59 10.08
CA GLU A 100 -19.16 31.57 9.10
C GLU A 100 -18.64 30.86 7.83
N LEU A 101 -19.41 30.96 6.78
CA LEU A 101 -19.05 30.46 5.46
C LEU A 101 -19.29 31.53 4.41
N SER A 102 -18.21 32.10 3.85
CA SER A 102 -18.32 33.07 2.76
C SER A 102 -18.67 32.36 1.45
N PHE A 103 -19.33 33.11 0.53
CA PHE A 103 -19.65 32.60 -0.80
C PHE A 103 -18.39 32.16 -1.55
N ASP A 104 -17.32 32.97 -1.53
CA ASP A 104 -16.06 32.69 -2.21
C ASP A 104 -15.42 31.38 -1.71
N ARG A 105 -15.48 31.14 -0.40
CA ARG A 105 -14.97 29.89 0.18
C ARG A 105 -15.82 28.69 -0.21
N ALA A 106 -17.15 28.84 -0.19
CA ALA A 106 -18.07 27.77 -0.57
C ALA A 106 -17.89 27.38 -2.05
N THR A 107 -17.73 28.35 -2.95
CA THR A 107 -17.46 28.10 -4.39
C THR A 107 -16.08 27.49 -4.61
N ALA A 108 -15.05 27.91 -3.86
CA ALA A 108 -13.72 27.32 -3.94
C ALA A 108 -13.72 25.84 -3.50
N ILE A 109 -14.47 25.48 -2.46
CA ILE A 109 -14.62 24.09 -2.00
C ILE A 109 -15.32 23.23 -3.07
N ASP A 110 -16.42 23.75 -3.66
CA ASP A 110 -17.19 23.05 -4.69
C ASP A 110 -16.37 22.83 -5.97
N LEU A 111 -15.67 23.86 -6.45
CA LEU A 111 -14.76 23.75 -7.60
C LEU A 111 -13.54 22.85 -7.37
N ALA A 112 -13.14 22.70 -6.10
CA ALA A 112 -12.13 21.69 -5.72
C ALA A 112 -12.68 20.24 -5.72
N GLY A 113 -13.95 20.03 -6.11
CA GLY A 113 -14.59 18.72 -6.21
C GLY A 113 -15.07 18.14 -4.86
N ARG A 114 -15.20 18.97 -3.82
CA ARG A 114 -15.70 18.56 -2.51
C ARG A 114 -17.14 18.98 -2.29
N ASP A 115 -17.89 18.15 -1.57
CA ASP A 115 -19.26 18.47 -1.23
C ASP A 115 -19.32 19.45 -0.06
N VAL A 116 -19.62 20.72 -0.38
CA VAL A 116 -19.73 21.80 0.61
C VAL A 116 -20.88 21.55 1.59
N LEU A 117 -22.01 21.02 1.11
CA LEU A 117 -23.20 20.77 1.92
C LEU A 117 -22.93 19.64 2.94
N GLU A 118 -22.27 18.58 2.51
CA GLU A 118 -21.87 17.49 3.39
C GLU A 118 -20.87 18.00 4.45
N ALA A 119 -19.91 18.79 4.04
CA ALA A 119 -18.94 19.38 4.95
C ALA A 119 -19.59 20.26 6.04
N VAL A 120 -20.55 21.11 5.69
CA VAL A 120 -21.30 21.90 6.67
C VAL A 120 -22.10 20.99 7.61
N LYS A 121 -22.75 19.94 7.09
CA LYS A 121 -23.46 18.96 7.92
C LYS A 121 -22.53 18.25 8.89
N MET A 122 -21.35 17.82 8.43
CA MET A 122 -20.34 17.16 9.27
C MET A 122 -19.67 18.11 10.28
N SER A 123 -19.68 19.41 10.00
CA SER A 123 -19.22 20.41 10.97
C SER A 123 -20.19 20.57 12.16
N VAL A 124 -21.51 20.40 11.90
CA VAL A 124 -22.55 20.47 12.94
C VAL A 124 -22.75 19.12 13.64
N ASN A 125 -22.80 18.06 12.84
CA ASN A 125 -23.03 16.69 13.31
C ASN A 125 -21.78 15.85 13.01
N PRO A 126 -20.91 15.63 14.02
CA PRO A 126 -19.73 14.80 13.86
C PRO A 126 -20.06 13.40 13.33
N ARG A 127 -19.18 12.86 12.51
CA ARG A 127 -19.32 11.52 11.91
C ARG A 127 -18.35 10.55 12.55
N VAL A 128 -18.79 9.31 12.72
CA VAL A 128 -17.94 8.23 13.18
C VAL A 128 -17.37 7.48 11.97
N ILE A 129 -16.05 7.40 11.88
CA ILE A 129 -15.31 6.63 10.89
C ILE A 129 -14.70 5.44 11.61
N GLN A 130 -14.76 4.26 11.00
CA GLN A 130 -14.17 3.04 11.53
C GLN A 130 -12.85 2.75 10.81
N THR A 131 -11.78 2.44 11.58
CA THR A 131 -10.53 1.98 10.98
C THR A 131 -10.68 0.53 10.48
N PRO A 132 -9.91 0.11 9.49
CA PRO A 132 -9.72 -1.31 9.24
C PRO A 132 -9.07 -1.97 10.48
N LYS A 133 -9.06 -3.30 10.54
CA LYS A 133 -8.34 -4.03 11.60
C LYS A 133 -6.84 -3.74 11.47
N VAL A 134 -6.29 -3.10 12.48
CA VAL A 134 -4.87 -2.73 12.55
C VAL A 134 -4.15 -3.78 13.39
N ALA A 135 -3.19 -4.49 12.77
CA ALA A 135 -2.37 -5.47 13.45
C ALA A 135 -1.04 -4.84 13.86
N ALA A 136 -0.69 -4.97 15.15
CA ALA A 136 0.58 -4.49 15.70
C ALA A 136 1.17 -5.52 16.68
N VAL A 137 2.49 -5.53 16.83
CA VAL A 137 3.19 -6.48 17.71
C VAL A 137 3.73 -5.71 18.91
N ALA A 138 3.39 -6.14 20.12
CA ALA A 138 3.94 -5.59 21.35
C ALA A 138 5.37 -6.08 21.61
N GLY A 139 6.08 -5.45 22.56
CA GLY A 139 7.49 -5.76 22.87
C GLY A 139 7.74 -7.20 23.32
N ASP A 140 6.72 -7.89 23.82
CA ASP A 140 6.76 -9.32 24.17
C ASP A 140 6.54 -10.28 22.98
N GLY A 141 6.42 -9.75 21.76
CA GLY A 141 6.27 -10.52 20.54
C GLY A 141 4.86 -11.01 20.25
N ILE A 142 3.87 -10.59 21.05
CA ILE A 142 2.46 -10.94 20.83
C ILE A 142 1.80 -9.91 19.94
N GLN A 143 1.11 -10.40 18.90
CA GLN A 143 0.33 -9.58 17.99
C GLN A 143 -0.99 -9.20 18.62
N LEU A 144 -1.35 -7.92 18.55
CA LEU A 144 -2.67 -7.39 18.84
C LEU A 144 -3.33 -6.91 17.56
N ILE A 145 -4.62 -7.20 17.42
CA ILE A 145 -5.45 -6.75 16.30
C ILE A 145 -6.46 -5.78 16.87
N VAL A 146 -6.36 -4.52 16.50
CA VAL A 146 -7.16 -3.43 17.07
C VAL A 146 -8.12 -2.90 16.02
N LEU A 147 -9.36 -2.68 16.44
CA LEU A 147 -10.39 -1.99 15.69
C LEU A 147 -10.74 -0.70 16.43
N SER A 148 -10.63 0.45 15.78
CA SER A 148 -10.97 1.73 16.41
C SER A 148 -12.07 2.48 15.64
N ARG A 149 -12.82 3.31 16.37
CA ARG A 149 -13.79 4.26 15.84
C ARG A 149 -13.28 5.67 16.14
N ILE A 150 -13.28 6.48 15.10
CA ILE A 150 -12.79 7.85 15.15
C ILE A 150 -13.97 8.77 14.93
N THR A 151 -14.28 9.61 15.90
CA THR A 151 -15.29 10.66 15.74
C THR A 151 -14.60 11.90 15.19
N VAL A 152 -15.00 12.31 13.97
CA VAL A 152 -14.43 13.46 13.28
C VAL A 152 -15.47 14.53 13.00
N ARG A 153 -15.01 15.77 12.99
CA ARG A 153 -15.77 16.95 12.58
C ARG A 153 -15.07 17.61 11.40
N ALA A 154 -15.83 18.04 10.38
CA ALA A 154 -15.25 18.78 9.27
C ALA A 154 -14.83 20.18 9.72
N ASN A 155 -13.60 20.56 9.38
CA ASN A 155 -13.11 21.94 9.57
C ASN A 155 -13.21 22.68 8.23
N ILE A 156 -14.20 23.57 8.13
CA ILE A 156 -14.52 24.28 6.89
C ILE A 156 -13.35 25.14 6.41
N GLU A 157 -12.53 25.65 7.32
CA GLU A 157 -11.37 26.48 6.96
C GLU A 157 -10.26 25.68 6.27
N ARG A 158 -10.14 24.40 6.60
CA ARG A 158 -9.11 23.52 6.08
C ARG A 158 -9.60 22.60 4.95
N LEU A 159 -10.85 22.76 4.51
CA LEU A 159 -11.40 21.91 3.44
C LEU A 159 -10.65 22.09 2.10
N VAL A 160 -10.25 23.33 1.77
CA VAL A 160 -9.43 23.56 0.58
C VAL A 160 -7.98 23.23 0.90
N GLY A 161 -7.42 22.21 0.23
CA GLY A 161 -6.03 21.78 0.42
C GLY A 161 -5.78 20.81 1.57
N GLY A 162 -6.75 20.55 2.46
CA GLY A 162 -6.60 19.57 3.54
C GLY A 162 -6.74 18.14 3.03
N ALA A 163 -6.09 17.18 3.69
CA ALA A 163 -6.21 15.76 3.36
C ALA A 163 -7.59 15.19 3.74
N GLY A 164 -8.00 14.11 3.08
CA GLY A 164 -9.30 13.44 3.27
C GLY A 164 -9.35 12.50 4.48
N GLU A 165 -10.51 11.82 4.63
CA GLU A 165 -10.78 10.84 5.70
C GLU A 165 -9.76 9.71 5.71
N GLU A 166 -9.35 9.21 4.54
CA GLU A 166 -8.38 8.12 4.41
C GLU A 166 -7.04 8.44 5.08
N THR A 167 -6.61 9.71 5.02
CA THR A 167 -5.38 10.15 5.67
C THR A 167 -5.48 10.10 7.19
N ILE A 168 -6.66 10.43 7.75
CA ILE A 168 -6.89 10.32 9.19
C ILE A 168 -6.85 8.86 9.62
N VAL A 169 -7.54 7.99 8.90
CA VAL A 169 -7.56 6.55 9.16
C VAL A 169 -6.14 5.97 9.12
N ALA A 170 -5.33 6.35 8.12
CA ALA A 170 -3.95 5.91 8.01
C ALA A 170 -3.08 6.39 9.18
N ARG A 171 -3.16 7.68 9.53
CA ARG A 171 -2.39 8.26 10.63
C ARG A 171 -2.78 7.70 12.00
N VAL A 172 -4.08 7.50 12.24
CA VAL A 172 -4.55 6.86 13.47
C VAL A 172 -4.07 5.42 13.53
N GLY A 173 -4.12 4.69 12.40
CA GLY A 173 -3.56 3.35 12.30
C GLY A 173 -2.07 3.31 12.64
N GLU A 174 -1.28 4.23 12.10
CA GLU A 174 0.14 4.41 12.42
C GLU A 174 0.35 4.71 13.92
N GLY A 175 -0.46 5.61 14.47
CA GLY A 175 -0.44 5.94 15.89
C GLY A 175 -0.70 4.73 16.78
N ILE A 176 -1.67 3.88 16.42
CA ILE A 176 -2.00 2.64 17.11
C ILE A 176 -0.80 1.67 17.06
N VAL A 177 -0.23 1.45 15.87
CA VAL A 177 0.93 0.55 15.68
C VAL A 177 2.11 1.04 16.51
N THR A 178 2.40 2.33 16.49
CA THR A 178 3.52 2.92 17.26
C THR A 178 3.30 2.77 18.76
N THR A 179 2.09 3.01 19.26
CA THR A 179 1.77 2.93 20.69
C THR A 179 1.85 1.48 21.20
N ILE A 180 1.33 0.52 20.44
CA ILE A 180 1.42 -0.90 20.77
C ILE A 180 2.88 -1.36 20.70
N GLY A 181 3.61 -1.03 19.63
CA GLY A 181 5.01 -1.41 19.45
C GLY A 181 5.95 -0.85 20.52
N SER A 182 5.63 0.31 21.10
CA SER A 182 6.37 0.90 22.23
C SER A 182 5.99 0.30 23.59
N SER A 183 4.92 -0.48 23.68
CA SER A 183 4.47 -1.11 24.92
C SER A 183 5.27 -2.38 25.18
N ASN A 184 5.82 -2.54 26.39
CA ASN A 184 6.66 -3.69 26.76
C ASN A 184 5.89 -5.03 26.71
N THR A 185 4.60 -5.01 27.02
CA THR A 185 3.76 -6.21 27.06
C THR A 185 2.37 -5.94 26.50
N HIS A 186 1.79 -6.94 25.81
CA HIS A 186 0.41 -6.90 25.33
C HIS A 186 -0.60 -6.67 26.47
N LYS A 187 -0.31 -7.19 27.69
CA LYS A 187 -1.20 -7.08 28.86
C LYS A 187 -1.42 -5.61 29.26
N LEU A 188 -0.38 -4.79 29.24
CA LEU A 188 -0.49 -3.34 29.56
C LEU A 188 -1.42 -2.60 28.59
N VAL A 189 -1.47 -3.04 27.34
CA VAL A 189 -2.36 -2.49 26.33
C VAL A 189 -3.81 -2.90 26.58
N LEU A 190 -4.01 -4.18 26.94
CA LEU A 190 -5.36 -4.72 27.24
C LEU A 190 -5.93 -4.17 28.53
N GLU A 191 -5.11 -3.89 29.55
CA GLU A 191 -5.53 -3.30 30.82
C GLU A 191 -5.98 -1.84 30.65
N ASN A 192 -5.36 -1.08 29.74
CA ASN A 192 -5.64 0.33 29.53
C ASN A 192 -5.69 0.71 28.04
N PRO A 193 -6.75 0.31 27.29
CA PRO A 193 -6.93 0.66 25.90
C PRO A 193 -6.98 2.17 25.65
N ASP A 194 -7.52 2.93 26.58
CA ASP A 194 -7.63 4.40 26.51
C ASP A 194 -6.28 5.11 26.43
N ARG A 195 -5.22 4.45 26.82
CA ARG A 195 -3.86 4.98 26.67
C ARG A 195 -3.50 5.16 25.20
N ILE A 196 -3.92 4.21 24.33
CA ILE A 196 -3.72 4.32 22.89
C ILE A 196 -4.42 5.58 22.37
N SER A 197 -5.70 5.76 22.72
CA SER A 197 -6.50 6.89 22.28
C SER A 197 -5.89 8.24 22.70
N LYS A 198 -5.47 8.35 23.95
CA LYS A 198 -4.85 9.57 24.50
C LYS A 198 -3.52 9.89 23.81
N GLU A 199 -2.67 8.89 23.60
CA GLU A 199 -1.37 9.07 22.97
C GLU A 199 -1.49 9.43 21.49
N VAL A 200 -2.43 8.82 20.78
CA VAL A 200 -2.72 9.12 19.37
C VAL A 200 -3.27 10.53 19.21
N ILE A 201 -4.20 10.96 20.08
CA ILE A 201 -4.74 12.33 20.05
C ILE A 201 -3.66 13.36 20.39
N SER A 202 -2.79 13.09 21.38
CA SER A 202 -1.71 13.99 21.79
C SER A 202 -0.71 14.30 20.68
N LYS A 203 -0.59 13.43 19.69
CA LYS A 203 0.28 13.61 18.51
C LYS A 203 -0.27 14.59 17.48
N GLY A 204 -1.50 15.09 17.63
CA GLY A 204 -2.10 16.06 16.70
C GLY A 204 -2.18 15.56 15.27
N LEU A 205 -2.63 14.32 15.07
CA LEU A 205 -2.65 13.64 13.77
C LEU A 205 -3.64 14.24 12.76
N ASP A 206 -4.51 15.15 13.19
CA ASP A 206 -5.43 15.94 12.37
C ASP A 206 -4.75 17.12 11.66
N SER A 207 -3.51 17.44 12.01
CA SER A 207 -2.76 18.53 11.37
C SER A 207 -2.67 18.36 9.85
N GLY A 208 -3.06 19.39 9.09
CA GLY A 208 -3.05 19.36 7.63
C GLY A 208 -4.17 18.52 7.00
N THR A 209 -5.17 18.09 7.79
CA THR A 209 -6.37 17.42 7.27
C THR A 209 -7.56 18.38 7.23
N ALA A 210 -8.57 18.03 6.43
CA ALA A 210 -9.84 18.76 6.35
C ALA A 210 -10.76 18.50 7.55
N PHE A 211 -10.34 17.68 8.49
CA PHE A 211 -11.13 17.22 9.62
C PHE A 211 -10.39 17.43 10.93
N GLU A 212 -11.14 17.53 12.00
CA GLU A 212 -10.68 17.57 13.38
C GLU A 212 -11.12 16.29 14.08
N ILE A 213 -10.21 15.66 14.82
CA ILE A 213 -10.50 14.45 15.58
C ILE A 213 -11.05 14.85 16.94
N LEU A 214 -12.28 14.46 17.26
CA LEU A 214 -12.92 14.72 18.55
C LEU A 214 -12.65 13.63 19.57
N SER A 215 -12.77 12.35 19.15
CA SER A 215 -12.45 11.20 19.98
C SER A 215 -11.92 10.04 19.11
N ILE A 216 -11.15 9.18 19.76
CA ILE A 216 -10.71 7.89 19.20
C ILE A 216 -11.12 6.85 20.24
N ASP A 217 -12.03 5.98 19.89
CA ASP A 217 -12.54 4.94 20.77
C ASP A 217 -12.07 3.58 20.27
N ILE A 218 -11.43 2.82 21.12
CA ILE A 218 -11.02 1.45 20.79
C ILE A 218 -12.26 0.56 20.91
N ALA A 219 -12.72 0.06 19.78
CA ALA A 219 -13.95 -0.72 19.70
C ALA A 219 -13.73 -2.20 20.05
N ASP A 220 -12.57 -2.74 19.68
CA ASP A 220 -12.22 -4.13 19.89
C ASP A 220 -10.71 -4.33 19.88
N ILE A 221 -10.21 -5.25 20.71
CA ILE A 221 -8.81 -5.67 20.74
C ILE A 221 -8.75 -7.19 20.83
N ASP A 222 -8.37 -7.82 19.73
CA ASP A 222 -8.13 -9.26 19.66
C ASP A 222 -6.65 -9.57 19.89
N VAL A 223 -6.37 -10.65 20.60
CA VAL A 223 -5.01 -11.20 20.73
C VAL A 223 -4.76 -12.13 19.55
N GLY A 224 -3.79 -11.78 18.73
CA GLY A 224 -3.37 -12.54 17.56
C GLY A 224 -2.32 -13.62 17.89
N GLN A 225 -1.43 -13.86 16.95
CA GLN A 225 -0.39 -14.88 17.07
C GLN A 225 0.79 -14.40 17.92
N ASN A 226 1.49 -15.35 18.55
CA ASN A 226 2.79 -15.07 19.16
C ASN A 226 3.86 -15.09 18.07
N ILE A 227 4.11 -13.92 17.48
CA ILE A 227 5.09 -13.73 16.40
C ILE A 227 6.52 -13.96 16.92
N GLY A 228 6.79 -13.58 18.18
CA GLY A 228 8.10 -13.78 18.79
C GLY A 228 8.47 -15.27 18.91
N ALA A 229 7.55 -16.10 19.40
CA ALA A 229 7.74 -17.55 19.49
C ALA A 229 7.88 -18.20 18.10
N LYS A 230 7.08 -17.78 17.12
CA LYS A 230 7.18 -18.28 15.75
C LYS A 230 8.54 -17.96 15.13
N LEU A 231 9.02 -16.74 15.30
CA LEU A 231 10.33 -16.31 14.79
C LEU A 231 11.46 -17.15 15.40
N GLN A 232 11.38 -17.46 16.72
CA GLN A 232 12.37 -18.32 17.40
C GLN A 232 12.35 -19.76 16.85
N ILE A 233 11.18 -20.30 16.56
CA ILE A 233 11.03 -21.63 15.94
C ILE A 233 11.63 -21.63 14.54
N ASP A 234 11.28 -20.64 13.71
CA ASP A 234 11.78 -20.52 12.34
C ASP A 234 13.33 -20.36 12.34
N GLN A 235 13.88 -19.63 13.29
CA GLN A 235 15.32 -19.45 13.44
C GLN A 235 16.00 -20.74 13.87
N ALA A 236 15.44 -21.46 14.83
CA ALA A 236 15.97 -22.76 15.27
C ALA A 236 15.94 -23.82 14.15
N GLU A 237 14.88 -23.79 13.30
CA GLU A 237 14.79 -24.66 12.14
C GLU A 237 15.84 -24.30 11.06
N ALA A 238 16.03 -22.99 10.81
CA ALA A 238 17.08 -22.52 9.91
C ALA A 238 18.48 -22.94 10.41
N ASP A 239 18.78 -22.77 11.69
CA ASP A 239 20.05 -23.17 12.29
C ASP A 239 20.28 -24.70 12.18
N LYS A 240 19.24 -25.50 12.42
CA LYS A 240 19.27 -26.95 12.20
C LYS A 240 19.60 -27.31 10.75
N ASN A 241 18.94 -26.67 9.79
CA ASN A 241 19.16 -26.91 8.38
C ASN A 241 20.59 -26.54 7.96
N ILE A 242 21.10 -25.42 8.46
CA ILE A 242 22.49 -25.02 8.24
C ILE A 242 23.48 -26.04 8.85
N ALA A 243 23.22 -26.53 10.06
CA ALA A 243 24.05 -27.52 10.70
C ALA A 243 24.04 -28.86 9.93
N GLN A 244 22.87 -29.27 9.42
CA GLN A 244 22.75 -30.46 8.57
C GLN A 244 23.52 -30.31 7.27
N ALA A 245 23.35 -29.19 6.56
CA ALA A 245 24.08 -28.94 5.32
C ALA A 245 25.61 -28.94 5.52
N ARG A 246 26.08 -28.35 6.63
CA ARG A 246 27.52 -28.40 6.99
C ARG A 246 27.98 -29.84 7.30
N ALA A 247 27.16 -30.64 7.96
CA ALA A 247 27.51 -32.04 8.24
C ALA A 247 27.56 -32.89 6.94
N GLU A 248 26.64 -32.66 6.01
CA GLU A 248 26.63 -33.31 4.70
C GLU A 248 27.84 -32.89 3.84
N SER A 249 28.20 -31.61 3.86
CA SER A 249 29.40 -31.11 3.18
C SER A 249 30.65 -31.80 3.70
N ARG A 250 30.83 -31.88 5.04
CA ARG A 250 31.96 -32.59 5.63
C ARG A 250 31.99 -34.08 5.31
N ARG A 251 30.81 -34.73 5.25
CA ARG A 251 30.75 -36.13 4.83
C ARG A 251 31.13 -36.30 3.36
N ALA A 252 30.66 -35.41 2.48
CA ALA A 252 31.04 -35.43 1.06
C ALA A 252 32.54 -35.18 0.88
N GLU A 253 33.13 -34.23 1.61
CA GLU A 253 34.57 -33.97 1.62
C GLU A 253 35.38 -35.20 2.08
N ALA A 254 34.93 -35.86 3.16
CA ALA A 254 35.57 -37.03 3.70
C ALA A 254 35.53 -38.22 2.67
N VAL A 255 34.38 -38.43 2.03
CA VAL A 255 34.20 -39.45 0.97
C VAL A 255 35.08 -39.10 -0.23
N ALA A 256 35.15 -37.84 -0.62
CA ALA A 256 36.01 -37.41 -1.72
C ALA A 256 37.47 -37.66 -1.40
N ALA A 257 37.94 -37.32 -0.23
CA ALA A 257 39.32 -37.57 0.25
C ALA A 257 39.64 -39.09 0.31
N GLU A 258 38.67 -39.91 0.75
CA GLU A 258 38.83 -41.36 0.74
C GLU A 258 39.00 -41.94 -0.71
N GLN A 259 38.20 -41.42 -1.64
CA GLN A 259 38.30 -41.84 -3.04
C GLN A 259 39.61 -41.38 -3.70
N GLU A 260 40.05 -40.16 -3.35
CA GLU A 260 41.34 -39.64 -3.81
C GLU A 260 42.51 -40.49 -3.27
N ASN A 261 42.51 -40.81 -1.97
CA ASN A 261 43.50 -41.69 -1.37
C ASN A 261 43.49 -43.09 -2.01
N LYS A 262 42.33 -43.66 -2.28
CA LYS A 262 42.22 -44.95 -3.00
C LYS A 262 42.82 -44.85 -4.41
N ALA A 263 42.57 -43.76 -5.13
CA ALA A 263 43.14 -43.50 -6.44
C ALA A 263 44.65 -43.41 -6.41
N ILE A 264 45.22 -42.71 -5.43
CA ILE A 264 46.68 -42.57 -5.20
C ILE A 264 47.28 -43.94 -4.93
N VAL A 265 46.65 -44.78 -4.08
CA VAL A 265 47.12 -46.12 -3.80
C VAL A 265 47.10 -47.01 -5.07
N GLN A 266 46.08 -46.90 -5.87
CA GLN A 266 45.97 -47.62 -7.16
C GLN A 266 47.05 -47.15 -8.18
N GLN A 267 47.30 -45.83 -8.22
CA GLN A 267 48.40 -45.29 -9.06
C GLN A 267 49.76 -45.81 -8.61
N ALA A 268 50.00 -45.79 -7.28
CA ALA A 268 51.24 -46.31 -6.72
C ALA A 268 51.44 -47.79 -7.02
N ARG A 269 50.38 -48.62 -6.89
CA ARG A 269 50.38 -50.04 -7.29
C ARG A 269 50.66 -50.22 -8.77
N ALA A 270 49.99 -49.42 -9.62
CA ALA A 270 50.26 -49.47 -11.05
C ALA A 270 51.69 -49.11 -11.43
N ALA A 271 52.27 -48.13 -10.74
CA ALA A 271 53.69 -47.75 -10.91
C ALA A 271 54.64 -48.89 -10.51
N VAL A 272 54.38 -49.58 -9.39
CA VAL A 272 55.15 -50.74 -8.95
C VAL A 272 55.05 -51.88 -10.00
N VAL A 273 53.83 -52.21 -10.46
CA VAL A 273 53.63 -53.23 -11.47
C VAL A 273 54.32 -52.87 -12.81
N MET A 274 54.33 -51.63 -13.20
CA MET A 274 55.06 -51.16 -14.39
C MET A 274 56.57 -51.31 -14.20
N ALA A 275 57.10 -50.94 -13.03
CA ALA A 275 58.52 -51.11 -12.73
C ALA A 275 58.93 -52.59 -12.70
N GLU A 276 58.09 -53.45 -12.09
CA GLU A 276 58.31 -54.92 -12.12
C GLU A 276 58.26 -55.49 -13.54
N ALA A 277 57.40 -54.98 -14.41
CA ALA A 277 57.33 -55.44 -15.83
C ALA A 277 58.53 -54.98 -16.68
N GLU A 278 59.25 -53.95 -16.26
CA GLU A 278 60.50 -53.54 -16.95
C GLU A 278 61.67 -54.40 -16.63
N VAL A 279 61.71 -55.06 -15.46
CA VAL A 279 62.81 -55.90 -15.00
C VAL A 279 63.05 -57.10 -16.00
N PRO A 280 62.01 -57.87 -16.43
CA PRO A 280 62.20 -58.93 -17.40
C PRO A 280 62.71 -58.43 -18.76
N LYS A 281 62.25 -57.22 -19.16
CA LYS A 281 62.70 -56.62 -20.45
C LYS A 281 64.19 -56.24 -20.37
N ALA A 282 64.63 -55.64 -19.22
CA ALA A 282 66.02 -55.32 -19.02
C ALA A 282 66.93 -56.57 -18.97
N ILE A 283 66.46 -57.64 -18.31
CA ILE A 283 67.18 -58.92 -18.28
C ILE A 283 67.27 -59.51 -19.69
N ALA A 284 66.19 -59.52 -20.47
CA ALA A 284 66.16 -60.00 -21.85
C ALA A 284 67.15 -59.21 -22.75
N GLN A 285 67.20 -57.87 -22.54
CA GLN A 285 68.08 -57.00 -23.31
C GLN A 285 69.57 -57.18 -22.89
N ALA A 286 69.84 -57.43 -21.60
CA ALA A 286 71.17 -57.77 -21.11
C ALA A 286 71.69 -59.16 -21.61
N LEU A 287 70.78 -60.12 -21.71
CA LEU A 287 71.09 -61.43 -22.36
C LEU A 287 71.40 -61.27 -23.82
N GLN A 288 70.63 -60.52 -24.63
CA GLN A 288 70.86 -60.23 -26.05
C GLN A 288 72.20 -59.51 -26.28
N ASN A 289 72.57 -58.60 -25.40
CA ASN A 289 73.80 -57.81 -25.47
C ASN A 289 75.02 -58.58 -24.94
N GLY A 290 74.86 -59.83 -24.45
CA GLY A 290 75.94 -60.64 -23.93
C GLY A 290 76.56 -60.24 -22.62
N ASN A 291 75.87 -59.30 -21.89
CA ASN A 291 76.34 -58.76 -20.60
C ASN A 291 75.97 -59.67 -19.42
N ILE A 292 75.09 -60.65 -19.58
CA ILE A 292 74.67 -61.67 -18.59
C ILE A 292 74.71 -63.01 -19.24
N GLY A 293 75.41 -64.03 -18.64
CA GLY A 293 75.40 -65.39 -19.10
C GLY A 293 74.17 -66.18 -18.67
N TYR A 294 73.85 -67.30 -19.41
CA TYR A 294 72.72 -68.14 -19.06
C TYR A 294 72.76 -68.70 -17.63
N MET A 295 73.94 -68.95 -17.09
CA MET A 295 74.07 -69.37 -15.67
C MET A 295 73.78 -68.28 -14.68
N ASP A 296 74.11 -67.01 -15.03
CA ASP A 296 73.82 -65.85 -14.20
C ASP A 296 72.27 -65.57 -14.15
N TYR A 297 71.57 -65.73 -15.29
CA TYR A 297 70.15 -65.67 -15.33
C TYR A 297 69.46 -66.70 -14.44
N LEU A 298 69.97 -67.96 -14.42
CA LEU A 298 69.43 -69.01 -13.55
C LEU A 298 69.63 -68.66 -12.07
N GLN A 299 70.80 -68.09 -11.73
CA GLN A 299 71.06 -67.63 -10.35
C GLN A 299 70.13 -66.48 -9.92
N ILE A 300 69.85 -65.49 -10.79
CA ILE A 300 68.89 -64.39 -10.53
C ILE A 300 67.50 -65.02 -10.31
N LYS A 301 67.04 -65.93 -11.14
CA LYS A 301 65.74 -66.60 -11.04
C LYS A 301 65.59 -67.44 -9.77
N ASN A 302 66.68 -68.10 -9.30
CA ASN A 302 66.68 -68.81 -8.01
C ASN A 302 66.65 -67.88 -6.83
N LEU A 303 67.34 -66.70 -6.87
CA LEU A 303 67.30 -65.69 -5.87
C LEU A 303 65.92 -65.05 -5.78
N GLU A 304 65.25 -64.82 -6.91
CA GLU A 304 63.91 -64.27 -6.99
C GLU A 304 62.90 -65.25 -6.36
N ALA A 305 62.97 -66.55 -6.66
CA ALA A 305 62.16 -67.59 -6.08
C ALA A 305 62.39 -67.79 -4.57
N ASP A 306 63.64 -67.69 -4.09
CA ASP A 306 63.94 -67.73 -2.63
C ASP A 306 63.45 -66.52 -1.93
N THR A 307 63.51 -65.29 -2.53
CA THR A 307 63.00 -64.03 -1.99
C THR A 307 61.49 -64.06 -1.93
N GLU A 308 60.81 -64.60 -2.94
CA GLU A 308 59.36 -64.75 -2.98
C GLU A 308 58.84 -65.75 -1.94
N MET A 309 59.60 -66.84 -1.73
CA MET A 309 59.30 -67.82 -0.69
C MET A 309 59.47 -67.26 0.70
N ARG A 310 60.53 -66.47 0.95
CA ARG A 310 60.77 -65.79 2.21
C ARG A 310 59.73 -64.70 2.50
N SER A 311 59.29 -63.94 1.48
CA SER A 311 58.23 -62.92 1.64
C SER A 311 56.88 -63.52 1.98
N LYS A 312 56.55 -64.71 1.41
CA LYS A 312 55.32 -65.46 1.75
C LYS A 312 55.34 -66.08 3.15
N ILE A 313 56.55 -66.44 3.66
CA ILE A 313 56.71 -66.94 5.04
C ILE A 313 56.68 -65.81 6.05
N SER A 314 57.24 -64.65 5.71
CA SER A 314 57.24 -63.48 6.60
C SER A 314 55.90 -62.73 6.71
N ASN A 315 54.97 -62.90 5.78
CA ASN A 315 53.67 -62.26 5.71
C ASN A 315 52.54 -63.27 5.49
N PRO A 316 52.16 -64.05 6.53
CA PRO A 316 51.14 -65.12 6.40
C PRO A 316 49.68 -64.58 6.27
N GLU A 317 49.42 -63.26 6.25
CA GLU A 317 48.11 -62.67 6.22
C GLU A 317 47.60 -62.29 4.80
N GLY A 318 48.10 -62.82 3.78
CA GLY A 318 47.62 -62.67 2.41
C GLY A 318 46.58 -63.70 1.99
N ARG A 319 45.45 -63.84 2.78
CA ARG A 319 44.25 -64.54 2.34
C ARG A 319 43.05 -63.58 2.36
#